data_768b6e2038dbc83d1dceb73e062a0a19
#
_entry.id   768b6e2038dbc83d1dceb73e062a0a19
#
_cell.length_a   1.000
_cell.length_b   1.000
_cell.length_c   1.000
_cell.angle_alpha   90.00
_cell.angle_beta   90.00
_cell.angle_gamma   90.00
#
_symmetry.space_group_name_H-M   'P 1'
#
loop_
_entity.id
_entity.type
_entity.pdbx_description
1 polymer ?
#
loop_
_entity_poly.entity_id
_entity_poly.type
_entity_poly.pdbx_seq_one_letter_code
_entity_poly.pdbx_strand_id
1 'polypeptide(L)'
;LNVEENARKQANIIKIQSVKIKNLVQDLNLVSQLNYNVQPHQEKPVHFCKLIREIVAEYLNSNINNKFEFELNLNHNTEQITIIGDERLLCRAIQNIISNSINHNENGCIISVRLEINGNNLELVISDNGKGISEKELQKIQSTPHYLQSTDNRLDLRHGLGLLLVKEIISIHKGTVSISSALNKGFSTTISLPINN
;
A
#
# COMPACT_ATOMS: atom_id res chain seq x y z
N LEU A 1 31.88 25.96 -7.44
CA LEU A 1 30.60 25.45 -7.99
C LEU A 1 30.32 24.01 -7.54
N ASN A 2 31.32 23.14 -7.41
CA ASN A 2 31.12 21.70 -7.14
C ASN A 2 30.77 21.37 -5.67
N VAL A 3 31.19 22.18 -4.69
CA VAL A 3 31.02 21.91 -3.25
C VAL A 3 29.59 22.22 -2.80
N GLU A 4 29.01 23.34 -3.24
CA GLU A 4 27.63 23.71 -2.92
C GLU A 4 26.59 22.76 -3.55
N GLU A 5 26.84 22.33 -4.78
CA GLU A 5 25.97 21.38 -5.45
C GLU A 5 26.00 20.01 -4.78
N ASN A 6 27.18 19.56 -4.34
CA ASN A 6 27.33 18.33 -3.56
C ASN A 6 26.62 18.42 -2.19
N ALA A 7 26.76 19.56 -1.51
CA ALA A 7 26.10 19.78 -0.24
C ALA A 7 24.57 19.78 -0.39
N ARG A 8 24.03 20.39 -1.43
CA ARG A 8 22.58 20.38 -1.74
C ARG A 8 22.08 18.96 -2.06
N LYS A 9 22.84 18.18 -2.84
CA LYS A 9 22.51 16.77 -3.12
C LYS A 9 22.48 15.94 -1.83
N GLN A 10 23.49 16.07 -0.98
CA GLN A 10 23.57 15.36 0.30
C GLN A 10 22.42 15.80 1.25
N ALA A 11 22.13 17.08 1.37
CA ALA A 11 21.01 17.57 2.16
C ALA A 11 19.67 17.03 1.68
N ASN A 12 19.47 16.93 0.36
CA ASN A 12 18.26 16.36 -0.20
C ASN A 12 18.15 14.84 0.09
N ILE A 13 19.25 14.11 0.01
CA ILE A 13 19.30 12.68 0.38
C ILE A 13 18.94 12.51 1.86
N ILE A 14 19.53 13.31 2.76
CA ILE A 14 19.24 13.27 4.20
C ILE A 14 17.75 13.57 4.45
N LYS A 15 17.19 14.58 3.79
CA LYS A 15 15.76 14.92 3.90
C LYS A 15 14.87 13.74 3.48
N ILE A 16 15.17 13.12 2.34
CA ILE A 16 14.41 11.96 1.84
C ILE A 16 14.50 10.79 2.83
N GLN A 17 15.69 10.49 3.35
CA GLN A 17 15.87 9.40 4.32
C GLN A 17 15.16 9.70 5.66
N SER A 18 15.20 10.95 6.13
CA SER A 18 14.50 11.37 7.36
C SER A 18 12.98 11.19 7.24
N VAL A 19 12.39 11.54 6.08
CA VAL A 19 10.97 11.31 5.81
C VAL A 19 10.65 9.81 5.79
N LYS A 20 11.51 8.99 5.18
CA LYS A 20 11.35 7.54 5.16
C LYS A 20 11.37 6.94 6.58
N ILE A 21 12.34 7.34 7.40
CA ILE A 21 12.44 6.88 8.80
C ILE A 21 11.21 7.29 9.60
N LYS A 22 10.76 8.55 9.47
CA LYS A 22 9.54 9.02 10.11
C LYS A 22 8.34 8.14 9.75
N ASN A 23 8.15 7.84 8.47
CA ASN A 23 7.04 7.02 8.01
C ASN A 23 7.12 5.59 8.57
N LEU A 24 8.32 4.99 8.61
CA LEU A 24 8.53 3.65 9.19
C LEU A 24 8.20 3.63 10.69
N VAL A 25 8.60 4.65 11.46
CA VAL A 25 8.27 4.76 12.89
C VAL A 25 6.76 4.91 13.07
N GLN A 26 6.10 5.71 12.24
CA GLN A 26 4.65 5.87 12.28
C GLN A 26 3.93 4.55 11.97
N ASP A 27 4.37 3.81 10.96
CA ASP A 27 3.81 2.51 10.58
C ASP A 27 3.99 1.47 11.69
N LEU A 28 5.18 1.42 12.30
CA LEU A 28 5.47 0.53 13.43
C LEU A 28 4.58 0.84 14.65
N ASN A 29 4.45 2.12 14.97
CA ASN A 29 3.57 2.55 16.07
C ASN A 29 2.12 2.19 15.78
N LEU A 30 1.66 2.37 14.53
CA LEU A 30 0.29 2.04 14.14
C LEU A 30 0.05 0.52 14.23
N VAL A 31 0.95 -0.31 13.72
CA VAL A 31 0.86 -1.78 13.85
C VAL A 31 0.80 -2.18 15.33
N SER A 32 1.66 -1.59 16.17
CA SER A 32 1.63 -1.85 17.61
C SER A 32 0.28 -1.46 18.24
N GLN A 33 -0.26 -0.29 17.90
CA GLN A 33 -1.56 0.15 18.42
C GLN A 33 -2.72 -0.76 17.98
N LEU A 34 -2.71 -1.22 16.73
CA LEU A 34 -3.71 -2.12 16.21
C LEU A 34 -3.67 -3.48 16.92
N ASN A 35 -2.47 -4.05 17.12
CA ASN A 35 -2.29 -5.34 17.79
C ASN A 35 -2.69 -5.33 19.26
N TYR A 36 -2.53 -4.20 19.94
CA TYR A 36 -2.86 -4.09 21.37
C TYR A 36 -4.25 -3.46 21.62
N ASN A 37 -5.05 -3.20 20.57
CA ASN A 37 -6.37 -2.56 20.67
C ASN A 37 -6.36 -1.27 21.52
N VAL A 38 -5.28 -0.49 21.45
CA VAL A 38 -5.05 0.67 22.32
C VAL A 38 -6.00 1.83 22.01
N GLN A 39 -6.55 1.88 20.81
CA GLN A 39 -7.53 2.90 20.41
C GLN A 39 -8.74 2.27 19.71
N PRO A 40 -9.98 2.69 20.06
CA PRO A 40 -11.16 2.26 19.33
C PRO A 40 -11.08 2.80 17.89
N HIS A 41 -11.30 1.93 16.90
CA HIS A 41 -11.44 2.35 15.51
C HIS A 41 -12.73 3.13 15.35
N GLN A 42 -12.72 4.16 14.52
CA GLN A 42 -13.94 4.88 14.18
C GLN A 42 -14.68 4.12 13.08
N GLU A 43 -15.52 3.18 13.48
CA GLU A 43 -16.38 2.47 12.52
C GLU A 43 -17.51 3.39 12.02
N LYS A 44 -17.37 3.83 10.77
CA LYS A 44 -18.35 4.67 10.07
C LYS A 44 -18.57 4.11 8.66
N PRO A 45 -19.70 4.42 8.02
CA PRO A 45 -19.88 4.14 6.60
C PRO A 45 -18.82 4.89 5.77
N VAL A 46 -18.00 4.15 5.02
CA VAL A 46 -16.98 4.68 4.12
C VAL A 46 -17.40 4.42 2.69
N HIS A 47 -17.51 5.47 1.89
CA HIS A 47 -17.73 5.39 0.45
C HIS A 47 -16.44 5.00 -0.26
N PHE A 48 -16.22 3.70 -0.41
CA PHE A 48 -14.94 3.16 -0.81
C PHE A 48 -14.50 3.60 -2.22
N CYS A 49 -15.45 3.70 -3.16
CA CYS A 49 -15.21 4.18 -4.50
C CYS A 49 -14.70 5.64 -4.51
N LYS A 50 -15.30 6.51 -3.67
CA LYS A 50 -14.87 7.90 -3.49
C LYS A 50 -13.48 7.96 -2.90
N LEU A 51 -13.21 7.19 -1.84
CA LEU A 51 -11.90 7.12 -1.19
C LEU A 51 -10.78 6.76 -2.18
N ILE A 52 -11.01 5.74 -3.04
CA ILE A 52 -10.04 5.35 -4.06
C ILE A 52 -9.76 6.50 -5.05
N ARG A 53 -10.82 7.17 -5.53
CA ARG A 53 -10.66 8.31 -6.47
C ARG A 53 -9.86 9.44 -5.84
N GLU A 54 -10.10 9.78 -4.58
CA GLU A 54 -9.37 10.82 -3.86
C GLU A 54 -7.89 10.47 -3.71
N ILE A 55 -7.58 9.24 -3.31
CA ILE A 55 -6.20 8.76 -3.17
C ILE A 55 -5.46 8.82 -4.52
N VAL A 56 -6.07 8.31 -5.59
CA VAL A 56 -5.43 8.33 -6.91
C VAL A 56 -5.25 9.76 -7.42
N ALA A 57 -6.23 10.65 -7.19
CA ALA A 57 -6.12 12.06 -7.54
C ALA A 57 -4.97 12.75 -6.78
N GLU A 58 -4.72 12.43 -5.51
CA GLU A 58 -3.57 12.93 -4.76
C GLU A 58 -2.24 12.51 -5.41
N TYR A 59 -2.12 11.25 -5.83
CA TYR A 59 -0.93 10.77 -6.54
C TYR A 59 -0.74 11.45 -7.90
N LEU A 60 -1.78 11.63 -8.68
CA LEU A 60 -1.72 12.32 -9.97
C LEU A 60 -1.34 13.81 -9.83
N ASN A 61 -1.79 14.47 -8.78
CA ASN A 61 -1.47 15.86 -8.47
C ASN A 61 -0.09 16.06 -7.80
N SER A 62 0.42 15.03 -7.12
CA SER A 62 1.76 15.06 -6.57
C SER A 62 2.74 14.83 -7.72
N ASN A 63 3.58 15.78 -8.09
CA ASN A 63 4.61 15.70 -9.16
C ASN A 63 5.42 14.37 -9.17
N ILE A 64 4.73 13.24 -9.08
CA ILE A 64 5.26 11.92 -9.35
C ILE A 64 5.57 11.95 -10.83
N ASN A 65 6.86 12.04 -11.16
CA ASN A 65 7.40 12.08 -12.52
C ASN A 65 6.47 11.34 -13.49
N ASN A 66 6.28 11.87 -14.71
CA ASN A 66 5.50 11.29 -15.82
C ASN A 66 5.85 9.81 -16.16
N LYS A 67 6.40 9.09 -15.20
CA LYS A 67 6.82 7.67 -15.30
C LYS A 67 5.73 6.70 -14.85
N PHE A 68 4.73 7.19 -14.10
CA PHE A 68 3.67 6.34 -13.56
C PHE A 68 2.33 6.74 -14.18
N GLU A 69 1.63 5.75 -14.70
CA GLU A 69 0.29 5.88 -15.24
C GLU A 69 -0.70 5.16 -14.31
N PHE A 70 -1.90 5.72 -14.17
CA PHE A 70 -2.96 5.11 -13.37
C PHE A 70 -4.14 4.73 -14.25
N GLU A 71 -4.55 3.47 -14.18
CA GLU A 71 -5.77 2.96 -14.79
C GLU A 71 -6.81 2.66 -13.71
N LEU A 72 -7.93 3.39 -13.73
CA LEU A 72 -9.04 3.16 -12.81
C LEU A 72 -10.18 2.42 -13.51
N ASN A 73 -10.50 1.24 -12.99
CA ASN A 73 -11.65 0.46 -13.42
C ASN A 73 -12.56 0.22 -12.20
N LEU A 74 -13.43 1.19 -11.92
CA LEU A 74 -14.37 1.14 -10.82
C LEU A 74 -15.74 0.78 -11.40
N ASN A 75 -16.22 -0.41 -11.10
CA ASN A 75 -17.50 -0.88 -11.61
C ASN A 75 -18.65 0.01 -11.09
N HIS A 76 -19.57 0.41 -11.97
CA HIS A 76 -20.71 1.28 -11.59
C HIS A 76 -21.52 0.76 -10.41
N ASN A 77 -21.62 -0.56 -10.28
CA ASN A 77 -22.35 -1.18 -9.16
C ASN A 77 -21.66 -0.95 -7.79
N THR A 78 -20.39 -0.49 -7.79
CA THR A 78 -19.64 -0.22 -6.54
C THR A 78 -19.81 1.22 -6.04
N GLU A 79 -20.38 2.13 -6.83
CA GLU A 79 -20.42 3.57 -6.51
C GLU A 79 -21.22 3.89 -5.24
N GLN A 80 -22.29 3.13 -4.98
CA GLN A 80 -23.15 3.32 -3.82
C GLN A 80 -22.79 2.43 -2.63
N ILE A 81 -21.81 1.54 -2.82
CA ILE A 81 -21.40 0.61 -1.75
C ILE A 81 -20.61 1.36 -0.68
N THR A 82 -21.01 1.13 0.56
CA THR A 82 -20.28 1.57 1.74
C THR A 82 -19.74 0.38 2.51
N ILE A 83 -18.56 0.57 3.09
CA ILE A 83 -17.95 -0.38 4.02
C ILE A 83 -17.94 0.26 5.39
N ILE A 84 -18.35 -0.47 6.42
CA ILE A 84 -18.20 0.01 7.79
C ILE A 84 -16.75 -0.14 8.22
N GLY A 85 -16.11 0.99 8.53
CA GLY A 85 -14.70 0.97 8.90
C GLY A 85 -14.12 2.34 9.25
N ASP A 86 -12.82 2.36 9.52
CA ASP A 86 -12.05 3.59 9.73
C ASP A 86 -11.42 4.04 8.40
N GLU A 87 -11.98 5.12 7.82
CA GLU A 87 -11.54 5.66 6.54
C GLU A 87 -10.05 6.02 6.51
N ARG A 88 -9.49 6.51 7.63
CA ARG A 88 -8.07 6.87 7.72
C ARG A 88 -7.17 5.65 7.62
N LEU A 89 -7.57 4.55 8.27
CA LEU A 89 -6.84 3.29 8.21
C LEU A 89 -6.95 2.66 6.82
N LEU A 90 -8.14 2.63 6.24
CA LEU A 90 -8.35 2.13 4.88
C LEU A 90 -7.57 2.96 3.85
N CYS A 91 -7.58 4.29 3.96
CA CYS A 91 -6.75 5.18 3.16
C CYS A 91 -5.26 4.80 3.29
N ARG A 92 -4.76 4.60 4.53
CA ARG A 92 -3.36 4.23 4.77
C ARG A 92 -3.00 2.88 4.14
N ALA A 93 -3.89 1.89 4.20
CA ALA A 93 -3.68 0.60 3.56
C ALA A 93 -3.54 0.72 2.04
N ILE A 94 -4.44 1.46 1.38
CA ILE A 94 -4.42 1.69 -0.07
C ILE A 94 -3.16 2.46 -0.48
N GLN A 95 -2.81 3.53 0.25
CA GLN A 95 -1.59 4.30 0.01
C GLN A 95 -0.32 3.46 0.14
N ASN A 96 -0.26 2.52 1.11
CA ASN A 96 0.87 1.61 1.23
C ASN A 96 1.03 0.69 0.01
N ILE A 97 -0.06 0.19 -0.54
CA ILE A 97 -0.01 -0.67 -1.73
C ILE A 97 0.47 0.14 -2.94
N ILE A 98 -0.12 1.31 -3.20
CA ILE A 98 0.27 2.18 -4.32
C ILE A 98 1.73 2.63 -4.19
N SER A 99 2.15 3.05 -3.00
CA SER A 99 3.54 3.47 -2.77
C SER A 99 4.53 2.32 -2.91
N ASN A 100 4.13 1.08 -2.63
CA ASN A 100 4.97 -0.09 -2.93
C ASN A 100 5.19 -0.24 -4.44
N SER A 101 4.13 -0.17 -5.26
CA SER A 101 4.26 -0.22 -6.71
C SER A 101 5.18 0.89 -7.24
N ILE A 102 5.07 2.12 -6.72
CA ILE A 102 5.93 3.24 -7.10
C ILE A 102 7.39 3.00 -6.68
N ASN A 103 7.62 2.61 -5.43
CA ASN A 103 8.97 2.48 -4.87
C ASN A 103 9.76 1.30 -5.46
N HIS A 104 9.06 0.27 -5.93
CA HIS A 104 9.69 -0.92 -6.51
C HIS A 104 9.90 -0.83 -8.02
N ASN A 105 9.35 0.17 -8.69
CA ASN A 105 9.44 0.37 -10.13
C ASN A 105 10.05 1.74 -10.47
N GLU A 106 11.35 1.91 -10.19
CA GLU A 106 12.07 3.19 -10.39
C GLU A 106 12.02 3.72 -11.82
N ASN A 107 11.85 2.84 -12.80
CA ASN A 107 11.71 3.19 -14.22
C ASN A 107 10.29 3.61 -14.61
N GLY A 108 9.34 3.52 -13.68
CA GLY A 108 7.91 3.73 -13.91
C GLY A 108 7.17 2.44 -14.23
N CYS A 109 5.85 2.50 -14.13
CA CYS A 109 4.94 1.40 -14.48
C CYS A 109 3.51 1.93 -14.63
N ILE A 110 2.64 1.10 -15.15
CA ILE A 110 1.19 1.30 -15.12
C ILE A 110 0.67 0.68 -13.82
N ILE A 111 -0.06 1.45 -13.04
CA ILE A 111 -0.73 1.01 -11.80
C ILE A 111 -2.22 0.92 -12.09
N SER A 112 -2.75 -0.30 -12.14
CA SER A 112 -4.16 -0.55 -12.38
C SER A 112 -4.89 -0.74 -11.06
N VAL A 113 -5.99 -0.01 -10.86
CA VAL A 113 -6.85 -0.06 -9.68
C VAL A 113 -8.24 -0.50 -10.12
N ARG A 114 -8.66 -1.69 -9.70
CA ARG A 114 -9.96 -2.26 -10.03
C ARG A 114 -10.77 -2.48 -8.77
N LEU A 115 -12.06 -2.08 -8.81
CA LEU A 115 -13.00 -2.30 -7.73
C LEU A 115 -14.23 -3.03 -8.28
N GLU A 116 -14.57 -4.16 -7.68
CA GLU A 116 -15.70 -4.98 -8.10
C GLU A 116 -16.39 -5.64 -6.89
N ILE A 117 -17.61 -6.10 -7.08
CA ILE A 117 -18.34 -6.90 -6.09
C ILE A 117 -18.16 -8.36 -6.43
N ASN A 118 -17.70 -9.15 -5.46
CA ASN A 118 -17.59 -10.59 -5.56
C ASN A 118 -18.37 -11.27 -4.43
N GLY A 119 -19.55 -11.79 -4.76
CA GLY A 119 -20.48 -12.32 -3.76
C GLY A 119 -20.89 -11.26 -2.75
N ASN A 120 -20.59 -11.47 -1.47
CA ASN A 120 -20.90 -10.55 -0.38
C ASN A 120 -19.70 -9.66 0.01
N ASN A 121 -18.68 -9.60 -0.84
CA ASN A 121 -17.46 -8.83 -0.58
C ASN A 121 -17.25 -7.77 -1.65
N LEU A 122 -16.66 -6.66 -1.24
CA LEU A 122 -16.08 -5.66 -2.10
C LEU A 122 -14.60 -5.99 -2.30
N GLU A 123 -14.19 -6.24 -3.56
CA GLU A 123 -12.82 -6.58 -3.91
C GLU A 123 -12.13 -5.39 -4.57
N LEU A 124 -11.03 -4.94 -3.95
CA LEU A 124 -10.11 -3.97 -4.51
C LEU A 124 -8.84 -4.69 -4.97
N VAL A 125 -8.55 -4.62 -6.26
CA VAL A 125 -7.32 -5.12 -6.85
C VAL A 125 -6.45 -3.95 -7.28
N ILE A 126 -5.25 -3.86 -6.71
CA ILE A 126 -4.22 -2.90 -7.12
C ILE A 126 -3.06 -3.70 -7.68
N SER A 127 -2.73 -3.47 -8.94
CA SER A 127 -1.66 -4.19 -9.63
C SER A 127 -0.77 -3.24 -10.41
N ASP A 128 0.50 -3.60 -10.57
CA ASP A 128 1.43 -2.93 -11.45
C ASP A 128 1.97 -3.90 -12.51
N ASN A 129 2.41 -3.37 -13.64
CA ASN A 129 3.06 -4.13 -14.71
C ASN A 129 4.60 -4.08 -14.62
N GLY A 130 5.14 -3.87 -13.43
CA GLY A 130 6.57 -3.71 -13.18
C GLY A 130 7.36 -5.00 -13.19
N LYS A 131 8.51 -4.98 -12.52
CA LYS A 131 9.46 -6.11 -12.52
C LYS A 131 8.96 -7.38 -11.84
N GLY A 132 7.96 -7.26 -10.96
CA GLY A 132 7.50 -8.38 -10.14
C GLY A 132 8.59 -8.95 -9.24
N ILE A 133 8.29 -10.09 -8.62
CA ILE A 133 9.23 -10.85 -7.77
C ILE A 133 9.22 -12.33 -8.12
N SER A 134 10.27 -13.05 -7.74
CA SER A 134 10.36 -14.48 -7.94
C SER A 134 9.37 -15.23 -7.03
N GLU A 135 9.00 -16.45 -7.43
CA GLU A 135 8.13 -17.32 -6.63
C GLU A 135 8.69 -17.57 -5.23
N LYS A 136 10.02 -17.73 -5.11
CA LYS A 136 10.71 -17.91 -3.82
C LYS A 136 10.56 -16.70 -2.90
N GLU A 137 10.63 -15.49 -3.44
CA GLU A 137 10.40 -14.24 -2.69
C GLU A 137 8.93 -14.10 -2.32
N LEU A 138 8.02 -14.42 -3.25
CA LEU A 138 6.58 -14.40 -2.98
C LEU A 138 6.21 -15.36 -1.84
N GLN A 139 6.73 -16.59 -1.85
CA GLN A 139 6.51 -17.55 -0.78
C GLN A 139 7.04 -17.05 0.57
N LYS A 140 8.21 -16.38 0.60
CA LYS A 140 8.72 -15.74 1.81
C LYS A 140 7.76 -14.67 2.33
N ILE A 141 7.24 -13.81 1.45
CA ILE A 141 6.27 -12.76 1.81
C ILE A 141 4.96 -13.34 2.35
N GLN A 142 4.54 -14.49 1.86
CA GLN A 142 3.32 -15.16 2.30
C GLN A 142 3.47 -15.93 3.61
N SER A 143 4.63 -16.55 3.83
CA SER A 143 4.84 -17.53 4.90
C SER A 143 5.34 -16.95 6.22
N THR A 144 5.85 -15.70 6.25
CA THR A 144 6.53 -15.18 7.43
C THR A 144 6.08 -13.78 7.83
N PRO A 145 5.88 -13.53 9.15
CA PRO A 145 5.79 -12.16 9.65
C PRO A 145 7.16 -11.48 9.44
N HIS A 146 7.20 -10.50 8.54
CA HIS A 146 8.44 -9.91 8.00
C HIS A 146 9.35 -9.22 9.02
N TYR A 147 8.87 -8.90 10.23
CA TYR A 147 9.66 -8.24 11.27
C TYR A 147 10.63 -9.17 12.03
N LEU A 148 10.55 -10.49 11.82
CA LEU A 148 11.35 -11.47 12.57
C LEU A 148 12.49 -12.14 11.77
N GLN A 149 12.70 -11.77 10.49
CA GLN A 149 13.68 -12.47 9.64
C GLN A 149 14.88 -11.64 9.17
N SER A 150 15.30 -10.62 9.89
CA SER A 150 16.59 -9.98 9.57
C SER A 150 17.75 -10.70 10.25
N THR A 151 18.09 -11.90 9.79
CA THR A 151 19.41 -12.53 10.09
C THR A 151 20.50 -12.09 9.12
N ASP A 152 20.16 -11.41 8.02
CA ASP A 152 21.13 -10.78 7.13
C ASP A 152 21.26 -9.29 7.48
N ASN A 153 22.51 -8.87 7.71
CA ASN A 153 22.96 -7.53 8.10
C ASN A 153 22.62 -6.35 7.15
N ARG A 154 21.63 -6.51 6.31
CA ARG A 154 21.03 -5.43 5.51
C ARG A 154 19.58 -5.29 5.92
N LEU A 155 19.35 -4.33 6.81
CA LEU A 155 18.04 -3.84 7.25
C LEU A 155 17.17 -3.40 6.05
N ASP A 156 16.66 -4.36 5.28
CA ASP A 156 15.58 -4.12 4.33
C ASP A 156 14.21 -4.15 5.04
N LEU A 157 14.14 -3.43 6.18
CA LEU A 157 12.88 -3.13 6.90
C LEU A 157 11.84 -2.46 5.99
N ARG A 158 12.28 -1.98 4.82
CA ARG A 158 11.46 -1.24 3.85
C ARG A 158 10.38 -2.09 3.20
N HIS A 159 10.58 -3.41 3.08
CA HIS A 159 9.72 -4.28 2.27
C HIS A 159 8.68 -5.06 3.07
N GLY A 160 8.79 -5.05 4.41
CA GLY A 160 7.93 -5.88 5.25
C GLY A 160 6.82 -5.12 5.98
N LEU A 161 7.11 -3.91 6.48
CA LEU A 161 6.18 -3.19 7.34
C LEU A 161 4.93 -2.70 6.61
N GLY A 162 5.06 -2.21 5.37
CA GLY A 162 3.92 -1.70 4.61
C GLY A 162 2.85 -2.77 4.35
N LEU A 163 3.26 -3.98 3.93
CA LEU A 163 2.32 -5.07 3.68
C LEU A 163 1.78 -5.67 4.98
N LEU A 164 2.58 -5.71 6.04
CA LEU A 164 2.12 -6.10 7.38
C LEU A 164 1.02 -5.14 7.85
N LEU A 165 1.26 -3.84 7.75
CA LEU A 165 0.27 -2.83 8.11
C LEU A 165 -1.02 -2.97 7.28
N VAL A 166 -0.91 -3.24 5.98
CA VAL A 166 -2.09 -3.53 5.14
C VAL A 166 -2.85 -4.73 5.69
N LYS A 167 -2.17 -5.85 5.98
CA LYS A 167 -2.80 -7.06 6.52
C LYS A 167 -3.51 -6.79 7.84
N GLU A 168 -2.87 -6.07 8.77
CA GLU A 168 -3.45 -5.72 10.08
C GLU A 168 -4.68 -4.82 9.92
N ILE A 169 -4.58 -3.76 9.11
CA ILE A 169 -5.71 -2.86 8.85
C ILE A 169 -6.88 -3.63 8.25
N ILE A 170 -6.66 -4.45 7.25
CA ILE A 170 -7.73 -5.20 6.59
C ILE A 170 -8.32 -6.26 7.52
N SER A 171 -7.51 -6.90 8.36
CA SER A 171 -7.96 -7.87 9.35
C SER A 171 -8.93 -7.27 10.37
N ILE A 172 -8.65 -6.08 10.91
CA ILE A 172 -9.58 -5.40 11.85
C ILE A 172 -10.90 -5.00 11.17
N HIS A 173 -10.90 -4.82 9.84
CA HIS A 173 -12.10 -4.61 9.02
C HIS A 173 -12.75 -5.92 8.56
N LYS A 174 -12.37 -7.06 9.16
CA LYS A 174 -12.89 -8.42 8.86
C LYS A 174 -12.67 -8.83 7.39
N GLY A 175 -11.71 -8.21 6.73
CA GLY A 175 -11.32 -8.49 5.37
C GLY A 175 -10.14 -9.44 5.26
N THR A 176 -9.76 -9.73 4.02
CA THR A 176 -8.60 -10.55 3.68
C THR A 176 -7.71 -9.85 2.65
N VAL A 177 -6.42 -10.18 2.68
CA VAL A 177 -5.44 -9.68 1.71
C VAL A 177 -4.76 -10.87 1.04
N SER A 178 -4.76 -10.89 -0.28
CA SER A 178 -3.98 -11.84 -1.06
C SER A 178 -3.01 -11.09 -1.99
N ILE A 179 -1.89 -11.73 -2.29
CA ILE A 179 -0.88 -11.18 -3.18
C ILE A 179 -0.48 -12.21 -4.23
N SER A 180 -0.22 -11.73 -5.42
CA SER A 180 0.32 -12.52 -6.52
C SER A 180 1.37 -11.73 -7.28
N SER A 181 2.39 -12.42 -7.77
CA SER A 181 3.44 -11.82 -8.59
C SER A 181 4.20 -12.88 -9.37
N ALA A 182 4.77 -12.47 -10.49
CA ALA A 182 5.76 -13.25 -11.20
C ALA A 182 6.80 -12.31 -11.81
N LEU A 183 8.03 -12.81 -12.02
CA LEU A 183 9.11 -12.03 -12.63
C LEU A 183 8.67 -11.44 -13.97
N ASN A 184 8.88 -10.13 -14.14
CA ASN A 184 8.51 -9.34 -15.32
C ASN A 184 7.01 -9.34 -15.66
N LYS A 185 6.15 -9.68 -14.69
CA LYS A 185 4.68 -9.64 -14.84
C LYS A 185 4.01 -8.74 -13.80
N GLY A 186 4.83 -8.01 -13.02
CA GLY A 186 4.35 -7.09 -12.01
C GLY A 186 3.92 -7.76 -10.70
N PHE A 187 3.29 -6.96 -9.86
CA PHE A 187 2.81 -7.33 -8.54
C PHE A 187 1.34 -6.96 -8.40
N SER A 188 0.55 -7.81 -7.79
CA SER A 188 -0.87 -7.58 -7.56
C SER A 188 -1.24 -7.86 -6.11
N THR A 189 -1.96 -6.92 -5.51
CA THR A 189 -2.56 -7.06 -4.18
C THR A 189 -4.07 -7.00 -4.32
N THR A 190 -4.76 -8.00 -3.78
CA THR A 190 -6.21 -8.03 -3.70
C THR A 190 -6.64 -7.89 -2.25
N ILE A 191 -7.48 -6.89 -1.97
CA ILE A 191 -8.17 -6.69 -0.70
C ILE A 191 -9.63 -7.11 -0.89
N SER A 192 -10.14 -7.95 0.01
CA SER A 192 -11.55 -8.35 0.06
C SER A 192 -12.15 -7.90 1.39
N LEU A 193 -13.16 -7.04 1.33
CA LEU A 193 -13.86 -6.49 2.50
C LEU A 193 -15.34 -6.90 2.48
N PRO A 194 -15.91 -7.33 3.62
CA PRO A 194 -17.33 -7.67 3.67
C PRO A 194 -18.20 -6.44 3.42
N ILE A 195 -19.19 -6.58 2.55
CA ILE A 195 -20.23 -5.58 2.38
C ILE A 195 -21.24 -5.82 3.50
N ASN A 196 -21.26 -4.93 4.49
CA ASN A 196 -22.28 -4.99 5.54
C ASN A 196 -23.59 -4.46 4.97
N ASN A 197 -24.58 -5.32 4.87
CA ASN A 197 -25.97 -4.98 4.59
C ASN A 197 -26.62 -4.41 5.84
#